data_81a0e11859e4ab48d22c114486f65101
#
_entry.id   81a0e11859e4ab48d22c114486f65101
#
_cell.length_a   1.000
_cell.length_b   1.000
_cell.length_c   1.000
_cell.angle_alpha   90.00
_cell.angle_beta   90.00
_cell.angle_gamma   90.00
#
_symmetry.space_group_name_H-M   'P 1'
#
loop_
_entity.id
_entity.type
_entity.pdbx_description
1 polymer ?
#
loop_
_entity_poly.entity_id
_entity_poly.type
_entity_poly.pdbx_seq_one_letter_code
_entity_poly.pdbx_strand_id
1 'polypeptide(L)'
;DGLIEMDGMKKRTITLADSHRADRIPVVGVVTAGVPILAVENIEGYLPWDGEAGCFALRVRGDSMIGAGILDGDRVVVRSQPTADNGEIVVALLGDSATVKRFRKDGNQIWLLPENPAYQPIDGNHAQIIGKVKAVIRTY
;
A
#
# COMPACT_ATOMS: atom_id res chain seq x y z
N ASP A 1 -24.55 -3.49 17.61
CA ASP A 1 -24.87 -4.46 17.10
C ASP A 1 -24.90 -4.75 16.77
N GLY A 2 -25.23 -3.98 17.36
CA GLY A 2 -25.41 -4.90 17.08
C GLY A 2 -25.56 -5.13 16.67
N LEU A 3 -25.44 -4.56 17.09
CA LEU A 3 -25.74 -5.59 16.66
C LEU A 3 -26.08 -5.87 16.21
N ILE A 4 -26.13 -5.33 16.60
CA ILE A 4 -26.47 -6.36 16.14
C ILE A 4 -26.76 -6.70 15.71
N GLU A 5 -26.76 -6.22 16.03
CA GLU A 5 -27.01 -7.16 15.54
C GLU A 5 -27.27 -7.41 14.91
N MET A 6 -27.63 -6.92 15.12
CA MET A 6 -27.94 -7.75 14.56
C MET A 6 -28.18 -8.16 13.98
N ASP A 7 -28.53 -7.47 14.54
CA ASP A 7 -28.87 -8.38 14.02
C ASP A 7 -28.92 -8.71 13.54
N GLY A 8 -29.20 -8.14 13.90
CA GLY A 8 -29.27 -8.91 13.63
C GLY A 8 -29.11 -9.04 13.17
N MET A 9 -29.05 -8.91 13.11
CA MET A 9 -28.88 -9.53 12.78
C MET A 9 -28.47 -9.91 12.27
N LYS A 10 -28.56 -9.55 12.55
CA LYS A 10 -28.18 -10.28 12.22
C LYS A 10 -27.71 -10.63 11.70
N LYS A 11 -27.94 -10.43 12.04
CA LYS A 11 -27.37 -11.01 11.69
C LYS A 11 -26.87 -11.10 11.32
N ARG A 12 -26.95 -10.74 11.71
CA ARG A 12 -26.29 -11.11 11.52
C ARG A 12 -25.57 -11.13 11.49
N THR A 13 -25.41 -10.92 11.86
CA THR A 13 -24.54 -11.14 12.00
C THR A 13 -23.73 -11.27 11.84
N ILE A 14 -23.67 -11.42 11.99
CA ILE A 14 -22.73 -11.48 11.85
C ILE A 14 -22.19 -11.44 11.71
N THR A 15 -21.93 -11.20 11.92
CA THR A 15 -21.20 -10.93 11.98
C THR A 15 -21.15 -10.06 11.83
N LEU A 16 -21.31 -9.53 12.23
CA LEU A 16 -21.10 -8.37 12.17
C LEU A 16 -19.97 -7.61 12.32
N ALA A 17 -19.36 -7.59 12.87
CA ALA A 17 -18.03 -7.08 13.13
C ALA A 17 -17.17 -7.14 11.91
N ASP A 18 -17.29 -8.18 11.14
CA ASP A 18 -16.56 -8.34 9.89
C ASP A 18 -16.95 -7.31 8.87
N SER A 19 -18.19 -6.91 8.83
CA SER A 19 -18.63 -5.88 7.89
C SER A 19 -18.00 -4.53 8.22
N HIS A 20 -17.72 -4.23 9.47
CA HIS A 20 -17.02 -3.01 9.84
C HIS A 20 -15.58 -3.01 9.36
N ARG A 21 -14.93 -4.15 9.35
CA ARG A 21 -13.56 -4.26 8.90
C ARG A 21 -13.41 -4.08 7.41
N ALA A 22 -14.48 -4.33 6.64
CA ALA A 22 -14.46 -4.12 5.21
C ALA A 22 -14.33 -2.64 4.85
N ASP A 23 -14.61 -1.74 5.79
CA ASP A 23 -14.61 -0.30 5.55
C ASP A 23 -13.28 0.36 5.93
N ARG A 24 -12.28 -0.41 6.26
CA ARG A 24 -11.00 0.15 6.64
C ARG A 24 -9.87 -0.78 6.26
N ILE A 25 -8.67 -0.20 6.15
CA ILE A 25 -7.47 -0.93 5.77
C ILE A 25 -6.35 -0.61 6.77
N PRO A 26 -5.42 -1.53 6.98
CA PRO A 26 -4.28 -1.26 7.84
C PRO A 26 -3.30 -0.29 7.19
N VAL A 27 -2.65 0.52 8.02
CA VAL A 27 -1.60 1.44 7.59
C VAL A 27 -0.26 0.88 8.05
N VAL A 28 0.62 0.61 7.09
CA VAL A 28 1.98 0.17 7.37
C VAL A 28 2.85 1.41 7.52
N GLY A 29 3.47 1.57 8.68
CA GLY A 29 4.35 2.72 8.93
C GLY A 29 5.81 2.39 8.69
N VAL A 30 6.25 1.26 9.22
CA VAL A 30 7.63 0.80 9.12
C VAL A 30 7.62 -0.65 8.67
N VAL A 31 8.51 -1.02 7.78
CA VAL A 31 8.68 -2.41 7.36
C VAL A 31 9.81 -3.02 8.16
N THR A 32 9.49 -4.09 8.89
CA THR A 32 10.47 -4.81 9.72
C THR A 32 11.06 -5.96 8.93
N ALA A 33 12.37 -6.07 8.92
CA ALA A 33 13.08 -7.15 8.23
C ALA A 33 12.64 -8.51 8.76
N GLY A 34 12.46 -9.47 7.85
CA GLY A 34 12.21 -10.86 8.22
C GLY A 34 10.77 -11.19 8.58
N VAL A 35 9.86 -10.22 8.52
CA VAL A 35 8.43 -10.45 8.76
C VAL A 35 7.60 -10.00 7.57
N PRO A 36 6.39 -10.56 7.38
CA PRO A 36 5.51 -10.10 6.29
C PRO A 36 5.17 -8.62 6.44
N ILE A 37 4.95 -7.94 5.31
CA ILE A 37 4.67 -6.49 5.33
C ILE A 37 3.46 -6.14 6.18
N LEU A 38 2.43 -7.01 6.23
CA LEU A 38 1.23 -6.77 7.02
C LEU A 38 1.30 -7.35 8.43
N ALA A 39 2.50 -7.69 8.91
CA ALA A 39 2.67 -8.14 10.29
C ALA A 39 2.25 -7.04 11.26
N VAL A 40 1.75 -7.44 12.43
CA VAL A 40 1.24 -6.52 13.44
C VAL A 40 2.27 -5.45 13.82
N GLU A 41 3.55 -5.82 13.90
CA GLU A 41 4.59 -4.87 14.30
C GLU A 41 4.81 -3.76 13.26
N ASN A 42 4.33 -3.93 12.03
CA ASN A 42 4.45 -2.91 10.99
C ASN A 42 3.23 -1.99 10.93
N ILE A 43 2.11 -2.38 11.52
CA ILE A 43 0.86 -1.64 11.40
C ILE A 43 0.80 -0.56 12.47
N GLU A 44 0.64 0.69 12.03
CA GLU A 44 0.56 1.84 12.93
C GLU A 44 -0.85 2.37 13.12
N GLY A 45 -1.82 1.86 12.36
CA GLY A 45 -3.20 2.32 12.48
C GLY A 45 -4.05 1.79 11.35
N TYR A 46 -5.22 2.38 11.18
CA TYR A 46 -6.18 2.00 10.14
C TYR A 46 -6.77 3.24 9.51
N LEU A 47 -7.12 3.12 8.24
CA LEU A 47 -7.79 4.18 7.47
C LEU A 47 -9.13 3.69 6.96
N PRO A 48 -10.14 4.57 6.93
CA PRO A 48 -11.38 4.26 6.20
C PRO A 48 -11.08 4.06 4.72
N TRP A 49 -11.62 3.00 4.15
CA TRP A 49 -11.47 2.69 2.73
C TRP A 49 -12.60 1.74 2.33
N ASP A 50 -13.48 2.20 1.46
CA ASP A 50 -14.62 1.40 0.99
C ASP A 50 -14.45 0.98 -0.48
N GLY A 51 -13.23 1.02 -0.99
CA GLY A 51 -12.92 0.55 -2.33
C GLY A 51 -12.77 -0.97 -2.39
N GLU A 52 -11.98 -1.44 -3.35
CA GLU A 52 -11.82 -2.88 -3.53
C GLU A 52 -11.11 -3.54 -2.37
N ALA A 53 -11.39 -4.83 -2.17
CA ALA A 53 -10.76 -5.64 -1.13
C ALA A 53 -9.28 -5.90 -1.47
N GLY A 54 -8.53 -6.35 -0.46
CA GLY A 54 -7.13 -6.71 -0.65
C GLY A 54 -6.18 -5.53 -0.67
N CYS A 55 -6.60 -4.39 -0.11
CA CYS A 55 -5.79 -3.20 -0.04
C CYS A 55 -5.21 -2.99 1.35
N PHE A 56 -4.10 -2.29 1.39
CA PHE A 56 -3.52 -1.75 2.61
C PHE A 56 -2.96 -0.37 2.29
N ALA A 57 -2.59 0.39 3.30
CA ALA A 57 -1.95 1.69 3.09
C ALA A 57 -0.51 1.63 3.56
N LEU A 58 0.35 2.42 2.92
CA LEU A 58 1.74 2.57 3.29
C LEU A 58 2.03 4.04 3.49
N ARG A 59 2.67 4.40 4.61
CA ARG A 59 3.11 5.77 4.84
C ARG A 59 4.38 6.02 4.05
N VAL A 60 4.35 7.08 3.24
CA VAL A 60 5.45 7.44 2.36
C VAL A 60 6.50 8.23 3.13
N ARG A 61 7.76 7.93 2.86
CA ARG A 61 8.90 8.63 3.42
C ARG A 61 9.72 9.23 2.29
N GLY A 62 10.11 10.48 2.46
CA GLY A 62 10.96 11.17 1.49
C GLY A 62 10.17 11.77 0.35
N ASP A 63 10.89 12.31 -0.62
CA ASP A 63 10.32 13.13 -1.68
C ASP A 63 10.63 12.61 -3.09
N SER A 64 10.96 11.33 -3.23
CA SER A 64 11.33 10.78 -4.53
C SER A 64 10.18 10.73 -5.53
N MET A 65 8.94 10.92 -5.06
CA MET A 65 7.74 10.84 -5.92
C MET A 65 6.94 12.15 -5.95
N ILE A 66 7.56 13.27 -5.63
CA ILE A 66 6.84 14.55 -5.58
C ILE A 66 6.29 14.96 -6.95
N GLY A 67 6.94 14.59 -8.04
CA GLY A 67 6.46 14.89 -9.40
C GLY A 67 5.17 14.14 -9.74
N ALA A 68 4.85 13.07 -9.02
CA ALA A 68 3.59 12.36 -9.16
C ALA A 68 2.56 12.81 -8.11
N GLY A 69 2.87 13.86 -7.35
CA GLY A 69 1.96 14.37 -6.33
C GLY A 69 1.95 13.58 -5.03
N ILE A 70 2.96 12.74 -4.81
CA ILE A 70 3.07 11.94 -3.59
C ILE A 70 4.15 12.56 -2.71
N LEU A 71 3.76 13.02 -1.52
CA LEU A 71 4.63 13.78 -0.63
C LEU A 71 5.00 12.95 0.59
N ASP A 72 6.08 13.35 1.24
CA ASP A 72 6.48 12.75 2.52
C ASP A 72 5.31 12.85 3.51
N GLY A 73 5.02 11.74 4.19
CA GLY A 73 3.91 11.66 5.13
C GLY A 73 2.58 11.26 4.53
N ASP A 74 2.45 11.29 3.22
CA ASP A 74 1.23 10.79 2.56
C ASP A 74 1.06 9.29 2.83
N ARG A 75 -0.18 8.84 2.73
CA ARG A 75 -0.48 7.41 2.74
C ARG A 75 -0.95 7.01 1.36
N VAL A 76 -0.29 6.02 0.78
CA VAL A 76 -0.72 5.46 -0.50
C VAL A 76 -1.54 4.20 -0.22
N VAL A 77 -2.69 4.11 -0.89
CA VAL A 77 -3.52 2.90 -0.83
C VAL A 77 -3.00 1.95 -1.89
N VAL A 78 -2.67 0.75 -1.48
CA VAL A 78 -1.97 -0.25 -2.29
C VAL A 78 -2.83 -1.49 -2.41
N ARG A 79 -3.10 -1.92 -3.63
CA ARG A 79 -3.72 -3.21 -3.87
C ARG A 79 -2.62 -4.27 -3.95
N SER A 80 -2.73 -5.30 -3.12
CA SER A 80 -1.75 -6.38 -3.09
C SER A 80 -1.77 -7.15 -4.39
N GLN A 81 -0.64 -7.18 -5.10
CA GLN A 81 -0.47 -7.96 -6.31
C GLN A 81 1.03 -8.10 -6.59
N PRO A 82 1.47 -9.24 -7.16
CA PRO A 82 2.90 -9.46 -7.39
C PRO A 82 3.41 -8.94 -8.72
N THR A 83 2.54 -8.36 -9.56
CA THR A 83 2.87 -7.90 -10.90
C THR A 83 2.46 -6.46 -11.11
N ALA A 84 2.98 -5.86 -12.16
CA ALA A 84 2.65 -4.48 -12.53
C ALA A 84 2.84 -4.29 -14.03
N ASP A 85 2.18 -3.28 -14.57
CA ASP A 85 2.32 -2.85 -15.95
C ASP A 85 3.15 -1.57 -16.01
N ASN A 86 3.74 -1.33 -17.17
CA ASN A 86 4.53 -0.13 -17.39
C ASN A 86 3.73 1.14 -17.09
N GLY A 87 4.35 2.07 -16.37
CA GLY A 87 3.74 3.33 -16.02
C GLY A 87 2.96 3.32 -14.71
N GLU A 88 2.72 2.15 -14.13
CA GLU A 88 2.02 2.07 -12.85
C GLU A 88 2.93 2.45 -11.70
N ILE A 89 2.36 3.07 -10.69
CA ILE A 89 3.08 3.36 -9.45
C ILE A 89 2.88 2.16 -8.53
N VAL A 90 3.99 1.64 -8.00
CA VAL A 90 4.00 0.41 -7.24
C VAL A 90 4.72 0.61 -5.91
N VAL A 91 4.45 -0.31 -4.99
CA VAL A 91 5.28 -0.53 -3.80
C VAL A 91 6.13 -1.75 -4.07
N ALA A 92 7.42 -1.61 -3.88
CA ALA A 92 8.38 -2.70 -4.08
C ALA A 92 9.27 -2.85 -2.85
N LEU A 93 9.65 -4.08 -2.57
CA LEU A 93 10.65 -4.38 -1.54
C LEU A 93 12.01 -4.52 -2.20
N LEU A 94 12.96 -3.76 -1.68
CA LEU A 94 14.38 -3.86 -2.02
C LEU A 94 15.12 -4.24 -0.75
N GLY A 95 15.47 -5.53 -0.64
CA GLY A 95 15.99 -6.03 0.62
C GLY A 95 14.96 -5.86 1.72
N ASP A 96 15.28 -5.04 2.72
CA ASP A 96 14.43 -4.81 3.89
C ASP A 96 13.61 -3.54 3.80
N SER A 97 13.67 -2.83 2.68
CA SER A 97 13.03 -1.52 2.55
C SER A 97 11.89 -1.57 1.55
N ALA A 98 10.77 -0.94 1.89
CA ALA A 98 9.68 -0.70 0.96
C ALA A 98 9.87 0.67 0.32
N THR A 99 9.66 0.75 -0.98
CA THR A 99 9.75 2.00 -1.73
C THR A 99 8.58 2.14 -2.67
N VAL A 100 8.20 3.39 -2.94
CA VAL A 100 7.13 3.74 -3.89
C VAL A 100 7.81 4.34 -5.11
N LYS A 101 7.59 3.72 -6.27
CA LYS A 101 8.24 4.16 -7.52
C LYS A 101 7.35 3.82 -8.69
N ARG A 102 7.67 4.39 -9.84
CA ARG A 102 6.98 4.05 -11.09
C ARG A 102 7.65 2.83 -11.72
N PHE A 103 6.83 1.87 -12.07
CA PHE A 103 7.30 0.60 -12.63
C PHE A 103 7.55 0.75 -14.14
N ARG A 104 8.68 0.23 -14.59
CA ARG A 104 8.96 0.11 -16.01
C ARG A 104 9.73 -1.18 -16.28
N LYS A 105 9.25 -1.94 -17.24
CA LYS A 105 9.92 -3.14 -17.71
C LYS A 105 10.33 -2.94 -19.16
N ASP A 106 11.60 -3.18 -19.45
CA ASP A 106 12.18 -2.97 -20.76
C ASP A 106 12.97 -4.25 -21.10
N GLY A 107 12.35 -5.12 -21.89
CA GLY A 107 12.88 -6.45 -22.11
C GLY A 107 12.92 -7.25 -20.80
N ASN A 108 14.09 -7.67 -20.38
CA ASN A 108 14.27 -8.40 -19.12
C ASN A 108 14.69 -7.48 -17.96
N GLN A 109 14.84 -6.18 -18.24
CA GLN A 109 15.26 -5.22 -17.22
C GLN A 109 14.05 -4.57 -16.58
N ILE A 110 13.99 -4.59 -15.26
CA ILE A 110 12.96 -3.88 -14.48
C ILE A 110 13.59 -2.64 -13.88
N TRP A 111 12.93 -1.51 -14.07
CA TRP A 111 13.31 -0.24 -13.49
C TRP A 111 12.26 0.25 -12.51
N LEU A 112 12.72 0.78 -11.39
CA LEU A 112 11.90 1.50 -10.43
C LEU A 112 12.29 2.98 -10.56
N LEU A 113 11.39 3.77 -11.14
CA LEU A 113 11.68 5.13 -11.54
C LEU A 113 11.15 6.12 -10.51
N PRO A 114 11.99 7.02 -10.01
CA PRO A 114 11.50 8.12 -9.18
C PRO A 114 10.80 9.18 -10.06
N GLU A 115 9.99 10.00 -9.44
CA GLU A 115 9.37 11.18 -10.05
C GLU A 115 9.98 12.45 -9.44
N ASN A 116 11.29 12.49 -9.44
CA ASN A 116 12.08 13.62 -8.91
C ASN A 116 13.47 13.55 -9.53
N PRO A 117 13.90 14.58 -10.27
CA PRO A 117 15.21 14.54 -10.94
C PRO A 117 16.39 14.47 -10.00
N ALA A 118 16.21 14.74 -8.71
CA ALA A 118 17.29 14.60 -7.73
C ALA A 118 17.61 13.13 -7.41
N TYR A 119 16.79 12.20 -7.87
CA TYR A 119 16.95 10.76 -7.58
C TYR A 119 17.26 10.00 -8.87
N GLN A 120 18.00 8.92 -8.74
CA GLN A 120 18.37 8.06 -9.87
C GLN A 120 17.39 6.90 -10.01
N PRO A 121 17.16 6.40 -11.24
CA PRO A 121 16.45 5.15 -11.43
C PRO A 121 17.11 4.01 -10.66
N ILE A 122 16.30 3.10 -10.15
CA ILE A 122 16.75 1.96 -9.36
C ILE A 122 16.61 0.69 -10.17
N ASP A 123 17.65 -0.14 -10.18
CA ASP A 123 17.57 -1.48 -10.78
C ASP A 123 16.59 -2.31 -9.95
N GLY A 124 15.50 -2.70 -10.58
CA GLY A 124 14.42 -3.43 -9.92
C GLY A 124 14.45 -4.94 -10.15
N ASN A 125 15.51 -5.48 -10.76
CA ASN A 125 15.52 -6.91 -11.10
C ASN A 125 15.47 -7.83 -9.86
N HIS A 126 15.94 -7.35 -8.73
CA HIS A 126 15.90 -8.11 -7.47
C HIS A 126 14.83 -7.60 -6.51
N ALA A 127 14.01 -6.66 -6.96
CA ALA A 127 12.91 -6.14 -6.15
C ALA A 127 11.71 -7.09 -6.21
N GLN A 128 10.97 -7.12 -5.13
CA GLN A 128 9.70 -7.84 -5.07
C GLN A 128 8.56 -6.82 -5.14
N ILE A 129 7.70 -6.94 -6.16
CA ILE A 129 6.53 -6.09 -6.27
C ILE A 129 5.51 -6.54 -5.22
N ILE A 130 5.09 -5.62 -4.38
CA ILE A 130 4.13 -5.87 -3.32
C ILE A 130 2.73 -5.50 -3.77
N GLY A 131 2.59 -4.43 -4.52
CA GLY A 131 1.29 -4.03 -5.00
C GLY A 131 1.32 -2.77 -5.84
N LYS A 132 0.14 -2.42 -6.32
CA LYS A 132 -0.09 -1.26 -7.16
C LYS A 132 -0.76 -0.15 -6.34
N VAL A 133 -0.26 1.08 -6.46
CA VAL A 133 -0.86 2.24 -5.80
C VAL A 133 -2.17 2.59 -6.49
N LYS A 134 -3.25 2.67 -5.71
CA LYS A 134 -4.59 2.97 -6.19
C LYS A 134 -5.04 4.37 -5.83
N ALA A 135 -4.50 4.94 -4.75
CA ALA A 135 -4.93 6.25 -4.27
C ALA A 135 -3.87 6.82 -3.35
N VAL A 136 -3.95 8.12 -3.14
CA VAL A 136 -3.14 8.84 -2.17
C VAL A 136 -4.07 9.54 -1.21
N ILE A 137 -3.82 9.41 0.08
CA ILE A 137 -4.61 10.05 1.13
C ILE A 137 -3.70 10.97 1.92
N ARG A 138 -4.12 12.21 2.04
CA ARG A 138 -3.39 13.22 2.80
C ARG A 138 -4.36 13.92 3.73
N THR A 139 -3.98 14.00 5.00
CA THR A 139 -4.78 14.72 5.99
C THR A 139 -4.04 15.97 6.43
N TYR A 140 -4.81 17.01 6.72
CA TYR A 140 -4.29 18.31 7.13
C TYR A 140 -4.62 18.63 8.57
#